data_d23e89ef85e4a390a711ec6fb0cf33c0
#
_entry.id   d23e89ef85e4a390a711ec6fb0cf33c0
#
_cell.length_a   1.000
_cell.length_b   1.000
_cell.length_c   1.000
_cell.angle_alpha   90.00
_cell.angle_beta   90.00
_cell.angle_gamma   90.00
#
_symmetry.space_group_name_H-M   'P 1'
#
loop_
_entity.id
_entity.type
_entity.pdbx_description
1 polymer ?
#
loop_
_entity_poly.entity_id
_entity_poly.type
_entity_poly.pdbx_seq_one_letter_code
_entity_poly.pdbx_strand_id
1 'polypeptide(L)'
;MKDIDILLKAMESGCMSRRQFLGRAVALGMTTGAASTLLSRSAYASAPKRGGEVVVATEETAQTETFDPTKMLTGTDANRSHQVYNRLTNLDRNLDAVPNLAEEWEGTNEATEWAFKLRKGVEFHNGKTLTAKDVIYSLNEHIKGGSKSPSKSLLSSIVNMSADGDNVVKISLNSGNADFPVQLGHDYHTSVVTEGWKDGDPVVGTGPYKLVEFEPGLRSVVVRNENYWKSDCAWVDTYISQGISDATARTNGLRTGAVGICAVDARTAGMLDR
;
A
#
# COMPACT_ATOMS: atom_id res chain seq x y z
N MET A 1 22.86 -20.66 -21.91
CA MET A 1 21.40 -20.48 -21.92
C MET A 1 20.81 -20.41 -20.53
N LYS A 2 21.11 -21.34 -19.58
CA LYS A 2 20.57 -21.31 -18.21
C LYS A 2 20.80 -19.98 -17.47
N ASP A 3 21.96 -19.35 -17.63
CA ASP A 3 22.27 -18.10 -16.92
C ASP A 3 21.45 -16.89 -17.43
N ILE A 4 21.09 -16.87 -18.71
CA ILE A 4 20.25 -15.82 -19.31
C ILE A 4 18.79 -15.98 -18.86
N ASP A 5 18.30 -17.21 -18.76
CA ASP A 5 16.96 -17.47 -18.22
C ASP A 5 16.83 -17.04 -16.75
N ILE A 6 17.90 -17.21 -15.96
CA ILE A 6 17.96 -16.73 -14.58
C ILE A 6 17.91 -15.18 -14.55
N LEU A 7 18.67 -14.50 -15.43
CA LEU A 7 18.63 -13.05 -15.53
C LEU A 7 17.27 -12.52 -15.98
N LEU A 8 16.61 -13.19 -16.93
CA LEU A 8 15.26 -12.84 -17.38
C LEU A 8 14.25 -12.98 -16.24
N LYS A 9 14.25 -14.09 -15.53
CA LYS A 9 13.39 -14.32 -14.35
C LYS A 9 13.62 -13.27 -13.26
N ALA A 10 14.89 -12.92 -12.99
CA ALA A 10 15.23 -11.89 -12.00
C ALA A 10 14.72 -10.49 -12.42
N MET A 11 14.69 -10.21 -13.72
CA MET A 11 14.12 -8.97 -14.26
C MET A 11 12.59 -9.01 -14.23
N GLU A 12 11.95 -10.12 -14.64
CA GLU A 12 10.49 -10.30 -14.60
C GLU A 12 9.94 -10.24 -13.17
N SER A 13 10.68 -10.77 -12.19
CA SER A 13 10.34 -10.67 -10.78
C SER A 13 10.64 -9.30 -10.16
N GLY A 14 11.21 -8.36 -10.97
CA GLY A 14 11.58 -7.01 -10.51
C GLY A 14 12.81 -6.95 -9.61
N CYS A 15 13.54 -8.07 -9.46
CA CYS A 15 14.80 -8.13 -8.69
C CYS A 15 15.99 -7.55 -9.48
N MET A 16 15.78 -7.16 -10.75
CA MET A 16 16.83 -6.60 -11.60
C MET A 16 16.26 -5.54 -12.55
N SER A 17 16.94 -4.41 -12.67
CA SER A 17 16.56 -3.38 -13.63
C SER A 17 16.98 -3.77 -15.07
N ARG A 18 16.30 -3.19 -16.09
CA ARG A 18 16.65 -3.38 -17.51
C ARG A 18 18.11 -3.05 -17.81
N ARG A 19 18.66 -2.02 -17.19
CA ARG A 19 20.05 -1.63 -17.33
C ARG A 19 21.01 -2.67 -16.76
N GLN A 20 20.70 -3.22 -15.59
CA GLN A 20 21.50 -4.29 -14.97
C GLN A 20 21.41 -5.59 -15.77
N PHE A 21 20.24 -5.92 -16.32
CA PHE A 21 20.08 -7.06 -17.22
C PHE A 21 20.98 -6.92 -18.46
N LEU A 22 20.90 -5.77 -19.16
CA LEU A 22 21.75 -5.52 -20.34
C LEU A 22 23.23 -5.66 -20.02
N GLY A 23 23.70 -5.06 -18.93
CA GLY A 23 25.11 -5.16 -18.54
C GLY A 23 25.56 -6.59 -18.26
N ARG A 24 24.74 -7.39 -17.54
CA ARG A 24 25.05 -8.79 -17.24
C ARG A 24 24.92 -9.72 -18.43
N ALA A 25 23.92 -9.50 -19.31
CA ALA A 25 23.75 -10.28 -20.53
C ALA A 25 24.94 -10.09 -21.49
N VAL A 26 25.44 -8.84 -21.60
CA VAL A 26 26.65 -8.53 -22.39
C VAL A 26 27.88 -9.17 -21.74
N ALA A 27 28.02 -9.15 -20.42
CA ALA A 27 29.11 -9.81 -19.70
C ALA A 27 29.09 -11.36 -19.91
N LEU A 28 27.93 -11.94 -20.18
CA LEU A 28 27.77 -13.34 -20.56
C LEU A 28 27.95 -13.62 -22.06
N GLY A 29 28.44 -12.63 -22.82
CA GLY A 29 28.78 -12.77 -24.25
C GLY A 29 27.65 -12.48 -25.22
N MET A 30 26.51 -11.92 -24.78
CA MET A 30 25.45 -11.50 -25.69
C MET A 30 25.80 -10.17 -26.38
N THR A 31 25.41 -10.01 -27.64
CA THR A 31 25.42 -8.69 -28.27
C THR A 31 24.31 -7.82 -27.66
N THR A 32 24.55 -6.50 -27.58
CA THR A 32 23.56 -5.54 -27.10
C THR A 32 22.23 -5.63 -27.88
N GLY A 33 22.29 -5.90 -29.19
CA GLY A 33 21.10 -6.13 -30.02
C GLY A 33 20.29 -7.36 -29.61
N ALA A 34 20.96 -8.49 -29.37
CA ALA A 34 20.29 -9.72 -28.92
C ALA A 34 19.69 -9.57 -27.51
N ALA A 35 20.42 -8.92 -26.60
CA ALA A 35 19.92 -8.64 -25.25
C ALA A 35 18.70 -7.66 -25.29
N SER A 36 18.73 -6.65 -26.17
CA SER A 36 17.61 -5.73 -26.37
C SER A 36 16.39 -6.42 -27.00
N THR A 37 16.59 -7.40 -27.89
CA THR A 37 15.49 -8.18 -28.49
C THR A 37 14.82 -9.09 -27.44
N LEU A 38 15.59 -9.68 -26.52
CA LEU A 38 15.04 -10.43 -25.39
C LEU A 38 14.25 -9.54 -24.44
N LEU A 39 14.75 -8.32 -24.17
CA LEU A 39 14.02 -7.32 -23.39
C LEU A 39 12.71 -6.90 -24.04
N SER A 40 12.68 -6.78 -25.38
CA SER A 40 11.46 -6.47 -26.11
C SER A 40 10.45 -7.61 -26.03
N ARG A 41 10.90 -8.87 -26.07
CA ARG A 41 10.02 -10.04 -25.89
C ARG A 41 9.45 -10.16 -24.47
N SER A 42 10.25 -9.86 -23.43
CA SER A 42 9.76 -9.80 -22.05
C SER A 42 8.80 -8.63 -21.81
N ALA A 43 8.94 -7.53 -22.57
CA ALA A 43 8.00 -6.40 -22.53
C ALA A 43 6.64 -6.71 -23.17
N TYR A 44 6.51 -7.83 -23.89
CA TYR A 44 5.24 -8.40 -24.37
C TYR A 44 4.52 -9.29 -23.32
N ALA A 45 5.01 -9.41 -22.10
CA ALA A 45 4.11 -9.69 -20.98
C ALA A 45 3.03 -8.61 -21.05
N SER A 46 1.84 -8.99 -21.51
CA SER A 46 0.76 -8.07 -21.88
C SER A 46 0.61 -6.98 -20.84
N ALA A 47 0.65 -5.71 -21.26
CA ALA A 47 0.40 -4.61 -20.36
C ALA A 47 -0.84 -4.95 -19.51
N PRO A 48 -0.81 -4.73 -18.18
CA PRO A 48 -1.94 -5.06 -17.34
C PRO A 48 -3.21 -4.47 -17.95
N LYS A 49 -4.24 -5.32 -18.11
CA LYS A 49 -5.52 -4.87 -18.65
C LYS A 49 -6.34 -4.28 -17.50
N ARG A 50 -6.94 -3.12 -17.73
CA ARG A 50 -7.91 -2.56 -16.81
C ARG A 50 -9.23 -3.29 -16.96
N GLY A 51 -9.94 -3.41 -15.85
CA GLY A 51 -11.30 -3.95 -15.83
C GLY A 51 -11.43 -5.26 -15.04
N GLY A 52 -12.66 -5.73 -14.94
CA GLY A 52 -13.00 -6.98 -14.27
C GLY A 52 -13.06 -6.90 -12.75
N GLU A 53 -13.29 -8.08 -12.17
CA GLU A 53 -13.43 -8.27 -10.72
C GLU A 53 -12.39 -9.26 -10.22
N VAL A 54 -11.90 -9.05 -9.00
CA VAL A 54 -11.08 -10.01 -8.28
C VAL A 54 -11.66 -10.28 -6.90
N VAL A 55 -11.77 -11.55 -6.55
CA VAL A 55 -12.11 -12.00 -5.19
C VAL A 55 -10.82 -12.45 -4.51
N VAL A 56 -10.51 -11.83 -3.40
CA VAL A 56 -9.34 -12.15 -2.57
C VAL A 56 -9.82 -12.74 -1.25
N ALA A 57 -9.50 -14.00 -1.01
CA ALA A 57 -9.84 -14.64 0.25
C ALA A 57 -8.82 -14.28 1.33
N THR A 58 -9.32 -13.75 2.45
CA THR A 58 -8.55 -13.44 3.65
C THR A 58 -8.80 -14.49 4.72
N GLU A 59 -7.75 -14.83 5.48
CA GLU A 59 -7.83 -15.89 6.49
C GLU A 59 -8.30 -15.39 7.86
N GLU A 60 -7.97 -14.17 8.19
CA GLU A 60 -8.41 -13.54 9.42
C GLU A 60 -9.82 -12.99 9.23
N THR A 61 -10.72 -13.41 10.10
CA THR A 61 -12.12 -12.96 10.12
C THR A 61 -12.50 -12.59 11.54
N ALA A 62 -12.86 -11.34 11.77
CA ALA A 62 -13.25 -10.86 13.09
C ALA A 62 -14.41 -9.86 12.99
N GLN A 63 -15.37 -9.98 13.88
CA GLN A 63 -16.48 -9.02 13.97
C GLN A 63 -16.01 -7.61 14.41
N THR A 64 -14.76 -7.50 14.87
CA THR A 64 -14.10 -6.24 15.25
C THR A 64 -13.37 -5.57 14.10
N GLU A 65 -13.38 -6.14 12.90
CA GLU A 65 -12.80 -5.53 11.71
C GLU A 65 -13.39 -4.15 11.44
N THR A 66 -12.58 -3.21 10.99
CA THR A 66 -12.97 -1.81 10.86
C THR A 66 -12.18 -1.09 9.78
N PHE A 67 -12.70 0.05 9.32
CA PHE A 67 -11.97 1.05 8.54
C PHE A 67 -11.47 2.24 9.38
N ASP A 68 -11.66 2.22 10.72
CA ASP A 68 -11.06 3.22 11.59
C ASP A 68 -9.56 2.92 11.80
N PRO A 69 -8.64 3.74 11.27
CA PRO A 69 -7.20 3.50 11.39
C PRO A 69 -6.72 3.38 12.85
N THR A 70 -7.44 3.98 13.80
CA THR A 70 -7.07 3.92 15.23
C THR A 70 -7.48 2.61 15.91
N LYS A 71 -8.25 1.75 15.22
CA LYS A 71 -8.82 0.51 15.76
C LYS A 71 -8.51 -0.75 14.98
N MET A 72 -7.91 -0.63 13.81
CA MET A 72 -7.49 -1.77 12.99
C MET A 72 -6.57 -2.69 13.77
N LEU A 73 -6.76 -4.03 13.70
CA LEU A 73 -5.97 -5.00 14.46
C LEU A 73 -5.55 -6.22 13.64
N THR A 74 -6.17 -6.47 12.48
CA THR A 74 -5.98 -7.68 11.71
C THR A 74 -5.19 -7.43 10.43
N GLY A 75 -4.58 -8.48 9.85
CA GLY A 75 -3.98 -8.42 8.53
C GLY A 75 -5.02 -8.12 7.43
N THR A 76 -6.28 -8.51 7.66
CA THR A 76 -7.40 -8.17 6.78
C THR A 76 -7.69 -6.68 6.81
N ASP A 77 -7.67 -6.03 8.00
CA ASP A 77 -7.79 -4.56 8.11
C ASP A 77 -6.64 -3.85 7.39
N ALA A 78 -5.40 -4.35 7.56
CA ALA A 78 -4.23 -3.81 6.87
C ALA A 78 -4.39 -3.87 5.34
N ASN A 79 -4.86 -4.99 4.80
CA ASN A 79 -5.11 -5.16 3.37
C ASN A 79 -6.19 -4.17 2.87
N ARG A 80 -7.29 -4.02 3.60
CA ARG A 80 -8.36 -3.06 3.27
C ARG A 80 -7.91 -1.61 3.36
N SER A 81 -7.06 -1.29 4.36
CA SER A 81 -6.45 0.02 4.52
C SER A 81 -5.70 0.45 3.26
N HIS A 82 -4.88 -0.44 2.67
CA HIS A 82 -4.14 -0.17 1.44
C HIS A 82 -5.03 0.07 0.20
N GLN A 83 -6.26 -0.42 0.22
CA GLN A 83 -7.20 -0.20 -0.88
C GLN A 83 -7.83 1.18 -0.82
N VAL A 84 -8.17 1.66 0.39
CA VAL A 84 -9.02 2.83 0.59
C VAL A 84 -8.21 4.07 0.99
N TYR A 85 -7.09 3.88 1.69
CA TYR A 85 -6.29 4.98 2.23
C TYR A 85 -4.90 5.05 1.60
N ASN A 86 -4.26 6.19 1.79
CA ASN A 86 -2.82 6.35 1.62
C ASN A 86 -2.21 6.93 2.90
N ARG A 87 -0.88 6.79 3.02
CA ARG A 87 -0.03 7.32 4.08
C ARG A 87 0.88 8.42 3.55
N LEU A 88 1.60 9.12 4.40
CA LEU A 88 2.57 10.13 3.96
C LEU A 88 3.65 9.54 3.07
N THR A 89 4.25 8.44 3.51
CA THR A 89 5.28 7.68 2.78
C THR A 89 4.78 6.26 2.52
N ASN A 90 5.51 5.52 1.73
CA ASN A 90 5.34 4.09 1.53
C ASN A 90 6.72 3.43 1.60
N LEU A 91 6.80 2.10 1.53
CA LEU A 91 8.06 1.38 1.47
C LEU A 91 8.25 0.73 0.11
N ASP A 92 9.47 0.72 -0.37
CA ASP A 92 9.87 -0.08 -1.51
C ASP A 92 10.20 -1.53 -1.08
N ARG A 93 10.72 -2.34 -2.03
CA ARG A 93 11.09 -3.74 -1.78
C ARG A 93 12.31 -3.91 -0.87
N ASN A 94 13.11 -2.85 -0.68
CA ASN A 94 14.26 -2.83 0.21
C ASN A 94 13.88 -2.31 1.60
N LEU A 95 12.61 -1.99 1.81
CA LEU A 95 12.06 -1.33 3.00
C LEU A 95 12.53 0.12 3.17
N ASP A 96 12.99 0.76 2.10
CA ASP A 96 13.31 2.17 2.09
C ASP A 96 12.04 3.01 1.93
N ALA A 97 11.97 4.15 2.63
CA ALA A 97 10.85 5.08 2.49
C ALA A 97 10.81 5.70 1.08
N VAL A 98 9.66 5.62 0.44
CA VAL A 98 9.42 6.19 -0.89
C VAL A 98 8.22 7.14 -0.87
N PRO A 99 8.15 8.11 -1.81
CA PRO A 99 7.06 9.08 -1.88
C PRO A 99 5.68 8.43 -2.03
N ASN A 100 4.70 8.95 -1.25
CA ASN A 100 3.29 8.61 -1.37
C ASN A 100 2.46 9.90 -1.34
N LEU A 101 1.70 10.23 -0.27
CA LEU A 101 1.03 11.54 -0.15
C LEU A 101 2.05 12.68 0.02
N ALA A 102 3.17 12.43 0.71
CA ALA A 102 4.33 13.31 0.65
C ALA A 102 5.14 13.00 -0.62
N GLU A 103 5.46 14.02 -1.41
CA GLU A 103 6.33 13.89 -2.58
C GLU A 103 7.81 13.99 -2.22
N GLU A 104 8.13 14.70 -1.15
CA GLU A 104 9.47 14.85 -0.58
C GLU A 104 9.38 15.16 0.92
N TRP A 105 10.45 14.92 1.64
CA TRP A 105 10.59 15.25 3.06
C TRP A 105 12.05 15.55 3.40
N GLU A 106 12.23 16.33 4.45
CA GLU A 106 13.53 16.72 4.96
C GLU A 106 13.55 16.61 6.49
N GLY A 107 14.59 15.99 7.03
CA GLY A 107 14.88 15.96 8.46
C GLY A 107 16.01 16.92 8.81
N THR A 108 15.81 17.74 9.84
CA THR A 108 16.82 18.69 10.38
C THR A 108 17.01 18.49 11.87
N ASN A 109 17.96 19.21 12.48
CA ASN A 109 18.25 19.13 13.91
C ASN A 109 18.42 17.68 14.41
N GLU A 110 19.36 16.95 13.80
CA GLU A 110 19.63 15.54 14.15
C GLU A 110 18.36 14.66 14.06
N ALA A 111 17.52 14.91 13.03
CA ALA A 111 16.25 14.22 12.78
C ALA A 111 15.20 14.38 13.91
N THR A 112 15.22 15.48 14.65
CA THR A 112 14.14 15.85 15.56
C THR A 112 13.08 16.72 14.91
N GLU A 113 13.40 17.39 13.79
CA GLU A 113 12.46 18.22 13.03
C GLU A 113 12.30 17.68 11.63
N TRP A 114 11.05 17.45 11.24
CA TRP A 114 10.68 16.92 9.93
C TRP A 114 9.73 17.85 9.20
N ALA A 115 9.96 18.06 7.90
CA ALA A 115 9.04 18.74 7.01
C ALA A 115 8.63 17.79 5.88
N PHE A 116 7.34 17.52 5.74
CA PHE A 116 6.78 16.70 4.66
C PHE A 116 6.02 17.59 3.70
N LYS A 117 6.44 17.63 2.44
CA LYS A 117 5.75 18.35 1.38
C LYS A 117 4.73 17.46 0.71
N LEU A 118 3.45 17.80 0.83
CA LEU A 118 2.35 17.04 0.27
C LEU A 118 2.24 17.23 -1.25
N ARG A 119 1.85 16.18 -1.90
CA ARG A 119 1.50 16.16 -3.31
C ARG A 119 0.28 17.03 -3.55
N LYS A 120 0.35 17.91 -4.54
CA LYS A 120 -0.77 18.79 -4.92
C LYS A 120 -1.81 18.03 -5.76
N GLY A 121 -3.08 18.40 -5.62
CA GLY A 121 -4.17 17.86 -6.44
C GLY A 121 -4.60 16.44 -6.05
N VAL A 122 -4.18 15.93 -4.91
CA VAL A 122 -4.73 14.68 -4.37
C VAL A 122 -6.11 14.98 -3.80
N GLU A 123 -7.09 14.18 -4.21
CA GLU A 123 -8.46 14.28 -3.72
C GLU A 123 -8.85 13.05 -2.90
N PHE A 124 -9.61 13.29 -1.85
CA PHE A 124 -10.35 12.24 -1.18
C PHE A 124 -11.49 11.71 -2.06
N HIS A 125 -12.03 10.54 -1.73
CA HIS A 125 -13.12 9.90 -2.49
C HIS A 125 -14.37 10.77 -2.66
N ASN A 126 -14.56 11.74 -1.78
CA ASN A 126 -15.68 12.70 -1.80
C ASN A 126 -15.35 14.01 -2.57
N GLY A 127 -14.16 14.09 -3.20
CA GLY A 127 -13.72 15.27 -3.95
C GLY A 127 -13.08 16.39 -3.12
N LYS A 128 -12.98 16.24 -1.78
CA LYS A 128 -12.23 17.18 -0.94
C LYS A 128 -10.74 17.07 -1.27
N THR A 129 -10.07 18.18 -1.49
CA THR A 129 -8.60 18.20 -1.67
C THR A 129 -7.89 17.89 -0.35
N LEU A 130 -6.85 17.06 -0.41
CA LEU A 130 -5.96 16.76 0.71
C LEU A 130 -5.20 18.01 1.13
N THR A 131 -5.12 18.24 2.44
CA THR A 131 -4.35 19.31 3.04
C THR A 131 -3.50 18.81 4.22
N ALA A 132 -2.55 19.65 4.67
CA ALA A 132 -1.74 19.37 5.86
C ALA A 132 -2.60 19.18 7.12
N LYS A 133 -3.77 19.80 7.20
CA LYS A 133 -4.70 19.64 8.34
C LYS A 133 -5.26 18.22 8.44
N ASP A 134 -5.54 17.58 7.31
CA ASP A 134 -6.02 16.18 7.27
C ASP A 134 -4.96 15.23 7.83
N VAL A 135 -3.69 15.45 7.47
CA VAL A 135 -2.57 14.66 7.97
C VAL A 135 -2.38 14.86 9.48
N ILE A 136 -2.34 16.10 9.92
CA ILE A 136 -2.19 16.44 11.35
C ILE A 136 -3.35 15.86 12.16
N TYR A 137 -4.58 16.00 11.67
CA TYR A 137 -5.75 15.40 12.30
C TYR A 137 -5.57 13.88 12.44
N SER A 138 -5.24 13.20 11.36
CA SER A 138 -5.08 11.73 11.34
C SER A 138 -4.04 11.24 12.35
N LEU A 139 -2.86 11.84 12.38
CA LEU A 139 -1.81 11.47 13.32
C LEU A 139 -2.19 11.80 14.78
N ASN A 140 -2.86 12.92 15.02
CA ASN A 140 -3.35 13.31 16.34
C ASN A 140 -4.36 12.33 16.92
N GLU A 141 -5.21 11.72 16.10
CA GLU A 141 -6.18 10.72 16.56
C GLU A 141 -5.51 9.51 17.25
N HIS A 142 -4.28 9.17 16.85
CA HIS A 142 -3.52 8.10 17.48
C HIS A 142 -2.91 8.47 18.83
N ILE A 143 -2.47 9.73 19.00
CA ILE A 143 -1.71 10.18 20.19
C ILE A 143 -2.54 10.99 21.20
N LYS A 144 -3.73 11.45 20.81
CA LYS A 144 -4.60 12.22 21.72
C LYS A 144 -4.87 11.48 23.04
N GLY A 145 -5.19 12.25 24.08
CA GLY A 145 -5.54 11.69 25.40
C GLY A 145 -6.66 10.65 25.30
N GLY A 146 -6.46 9.49 25.95
CA GLY A 146 -7.44 8.40 25.93
C GLY A 146 -7.40 7.49 24.67
N SER A 147 -6.61 7.79 23.64
CA SER A 147 -6.48 6.92 22.49
C SER A 147 -5.95 5.53 22.87
N LYS A 148 -6.58 4.49 22.32
CA LYS A 148 -6.15 3.08 22.43
C LYS A 148 -5.53 2.57 21.12
N SER A 149 -5.14 3.47 20.22
CA SER A 149 -4.55 3.10 18.96
C SER A 149 -3.31 2.21 19.14
N PRO A 150 -3.17 1.14 18.34
CA PRO A 150 -1.95 0.33 18.33
C PRO A 150 -0.69 1.14 18.00
N SER A 151 -0.82 2.18 17.20
CA SER A 151 0.31 3.06 16.80
C SER A 151 0.63 4.17 17.80
N LYS A 152 -0.09 4.23 18.93
CA LYS A 152 0.14 5.27 19.95
C LYS A 152 1.58 5.32 20.42
N SER A 153 2.18 4.16 20.72
CA SER A 153 3.57 4.09 21.17
C SER A 153 4.56 4.50 20.08
N LEU A 154 4.32 4.10 18.83
CA LEU A 154 5.14 4.45 17.69
C LEU A 154 5.18 5.97 17.45
N LEU A 155 4.03 6.63 17.56
CA LEU A 155 3.87 8.06 17.33
C LEU A 155 4.07 8.91 18.59
N SER A 156 4.38 8.31 19.74
CA SER A 156 4.54 9.01 21.03
C SER A 156 5.74 9.96 21.08
N SER A 157 6.68 9.82 20.16
CA SER A 157 7.80 10.76 20.00
C SER A 157 7.37 12.12 19.44
N ILE A 158 6.20 12.23 18.81
CA ILE A 158 5.69 13.48 18.27
C ILE A 158 5.30 14.41 19.42
N VAL A 159 5.94 15.57 19.49
CA VAL A 159 5.66 16.62 20.50
C VAL A 159 4.89 17.79 19.91
N ASN A 160 5.04 18.05 18.61
CA ASN A 160 4.30 19.11 17.93
C ASN A 160 4.07 18.76 16.46
N MET A 161 2.93 19.20 15.94
CA MET A 161 2.64 19.18 14.51
C MET A 161 2.02 20.50 14.10
N SER A 162 2.47 21.05 12.97
CA SER A 162 1.93 22.29 12.42
C SER A 162 1.87 22.25 10.90
N ALA A 163 0.92 22.99 10.34
CA ALA A 163 0.82 23.20 8.91
C ALA A 163 1.59 24.46 8.50
N ASP A 164 2.37 24.38 7.42
CA ASP A 164 2.93 25.55 6.75
C ASP A 164 2.23 25.67 5.38
N GLY A 165 1.16 26.47 5.37
CA GLY A 165 0.19 26.46 4.29
C GLY A 165 -0.59 25.14 4.21
N ASP A 166 -1.17 24.87 3.05
CA ASP A 166 -2.02 23.66 2.85
C ASP A 166 -1.21 22.41 2.51
N ASN A 167 0.06 22.54 2.11
CA ASN A 167 0.81 21.46 1.50
C ASN A 167 2.08 21.06 2.25
N VAL A 168 2.37 21.64 3.42
CA VAL A 168 3.55 21.24 4.20
C VAL A 168 3.13 20.90 5.63
N VAL A 169 3.51 19.71 6.07
CA VAL A 169 3.35 19.24 7.46
C VAL A 169 4.71 19.30 8.14
N LYS A 170 4.82 20.07 9.22
CA LYS A 170 6.00 20.10 10.09
C LYS A 170 5.73 19.27 11.34
N ILE A 171 6.65 18.40 11.68
CA ILE A 171 6.55 17.48 12.84
C ILE A 171 7.82 17.60 13.65
N SER A 172 7.67 17.89 14.94
CA SER A 172 8.76 17.92 15.92
C SER A 172 8.72 16.67 16.79
N LEU A 173 9.85 16.03 16.99
CA LEU A 173 10.01 14.83 17.82
C LEU A 173 10.78 15.17 19.10
N ASN A 174 10.51 14.43 20.18
CA ASN A 174 11.23 14.58 21.45
C ASN A 174 12.65 13.99 21.44
N SER A 175 12.98 13.21 20.42
CA SER A 175 14.31 12.62 20.18
C SER A 175 14.53 12.41 18.69
N GLY A 176 15.77 12.46 18.23
CA GLY A 176 16.11 12.25 16.83
C GLY A 176 15.75 10.85 16.36
N ASN A 177 15.08 10.77 15.20
CA ASN A 177 14.66 9.52 14.59
C ASN A 177 14.80 9.61 13.08
N ALA A 178 15.90 9.09 12.53
CA ALA A 178 16.18 9.08 11.09
C ALA A 178 15.21 8.15 10.31
N ASP A 179 14.64 7.14 10.99
CA ASP A 179 13.72 6.17 10.40
C ASP A 179 12.24 6.62 10.47
N PHE A 180 11.98 7.85 10.93
CA PHE A 180 10.60 8.32 11.08
C PHE A 180 9.79 8.25 9.77
N PRO A 181 10.31 8.61 8.58
CA PRO A 181 9.60 8.40 7.32
C PRO A 181 9.34 6.91 7.01
N VAL A 182 10.26 6.00 7.37
CA VAL A 182 10.07 4.55 7.23
C VAL A 182 8.94 4.07 8.13
N GLN A 183 8.89 4.52 9.38
CA GLN A 183 7.82 4.19 10.33
C GLN A 183 6.46 4.62 9.82
N LEU A 184 6.33 5.84 9.30
CA LEU A 184 5.08 6.34 8.70
C LEU A 184 4.68 5.55 7.43
N GLY A 185 5.64 5.00 6.69
CA GLY A 185 5.40 4.18 5.50
C GLY A 185 5.06 2.73 5.82
N HIS A 186 5.58 2.19 6.91
CA HIS A 186 5.38 0.80 7.32
C HIS A 186 4.02 0.58 8.00
N ASP A 187 3.66 1.48 8.90
CA ASP A 187 2.46 1.31 9.74
C ASP A 187 1.18 1.70 8.99
N TYR A 188 0.35 0.70 8.70
CA TYR A 188 -0.93 0.92 8.00
C TYR A 188 -1.94 1.75 8.79
N HIS A 189 -1.78 1.88 10.11
CA HIS A 189 -2.62 2.74 10.93
C HIS A 189 -2.37 4.23 10.65
N THR A 190 -1.18 4.64 10.18
CA THR A 190 -0.89 6.04 9.83
C THR A 190 -1.61 6.51 8.56
N SER A 191 -2.66 5.81 8.18
CA SER A 191 -3.55 6.15 7.07
C SER A 191 -4.21 7.51 7.27
N VAL A 192 -4.22 8.32 6.20
CA VAL A 192 -4.78 9.67 6.27
C VAL A 192 -6.28 9.65 5.96
N VAL A 193 -7.06 10.19 6.89
CA VAL A 193 -8.50 10.45 6.80
C VAL A 193 -8.77 11.95 6.72
N THR A 194 -9.99 12.34 6.36
CA THR A 194 -10.38 13.76 6.35
C THR A 194 -10.43 14.36 7.76
N GLU A 195 -10.01 15.59 7.90
CA GLU A 195 -10.15 16.33 9.16
C GLU A 195 -11.60 16.26 9.69
N GLY A 196 -11.75 15.87 10.94
CA GLY A 196 -13.05 15.75 11.61
C GLY A 196 -13.76 14.41 11.40
N TRP A 197 -13.19 13.49 10.59
CA TRP A 197 -13.77 12.15 10.40
C TRP A 197 -13.83 11.36 11.72
N LYS A 198 -14.90 10.63 11.92
CA LYS A 198 -15.11 9.77 13.11
C LYS A 198 -15.58 8.40 12.71
N ASP A 199 -15.35 7.44 13.59
CA ASP A 199 -15.91 6.11 13.43
C ASP A 199 -17.45 6.16 13.30
N GLY A 200 -17.96 5.46 12.28
CA GLY A 200 -19.37 5.53 11.87
C GLY A 200 -19.68 6.53 10.75
N ASP A 201 -18.76 7.47 10.44
CA ASP A 201 -18.87 8.29 9.25
C ASP A 201 -18.60 7.46 7.99
N PRO A 202 -19.06 7.92 6.80
CA PRO A 202 -18.69 7.28 5.55
C PRO A 202 -17.17 7.14 5.41
N VAL A 203 -16.72 5.98 4.95
CA VAL A 203 -15.29 5.70 4.73
C VAL A 203 -14.80 6.48 3.51
N VAL A 204 -13.98 7.48 3.75
CA VAL A 204 -13.46 8.39 2.74
C VAL A 204 -11.94 8.47 2.86
N GLY A 205 -11.25 7.88 1.89
CA GLY A 205 -9.80 7.91 1.80
C GLY A 205 -9.31 8.57 0.51
N THR A 206 -8.01 8.55 0.30
CA THR A 206 -7.34 9.02 -0.92
C THR A 206 -6.86 7.86 -1.80
N GLY A 207 -7.23 6.62 -1.45
CA GLY A 207 -6.72 5.39 -2.04
C GLY A 207 -7.26 5.06 -3.43
N PRO A 208 -6.71 3.97 -4.02
CA PRO A 208 -7.06 3.53 -5.37
C PRO A 208 -8.48 2.99 -5.51
N TYR A 209 -9.15 2.66 -4.43
CA TYR A 209 -10.50 2.11 -4.41
C TYR A 209 -11.39 2.83 -3.41
N LYS A 210 -12.69 2.89 -3.70
CA LYS A 210 -13.77 3.45 -2.86
C LYS A 210 -14.58 2.31 -2.25
N LEU A 211 -14.89 2.39 -0.97
CA LEU A 211 -15.72 1.41 -0.27
C LEU A 211 -17.17 1.52 -0.74
N VAL A 212 -17.78 0.36 -1.06
CA VAL A 212 -19.20 0.22 -1.47
C VAL A 212 -19.96 -0.59 -0.42
N GLU A 213 -19.35 -1.68 0.08
CA GLU A 213 -19.98 -2.58 1.03
C GLU A 213 -18.98 -3.05 2.06
N PHE A 214 -19.40 -3.12 3.32
CA PHE A 214 -18.58 -3.67 4.39
C PHE A 214 -19.43 -4.43 5.39
N GLU A 215 -19.10 -5.70 5.59
CA GLU A 215 -19.64 -6.56 6.62
C GLU A 215 -18.46 -7.15 7.42
N PRO A 216 -18.24 -6.68 8.67
CA PRO A 216 -17.12 -7.13 9.48
C PRO A 216 -17.07 -8.66 9.65
N GLY A 217 -15.90 -9.25 9.52
CA GLY A 217 -15.69 -10.69 9.61
C GLY A 217 -16.15 -11.49 8.39
N LEU A 218 -16.82 -10.87 7.41
CA LEU A 218 -17.36 -11.54 6.25
C LEU A 218 -16.78 -11.01 4.94
N ARG A 219 -17.05 -9.75 4.59
CA ARG A 219 -16.60 -9.22 3.30
C ARG A 219 -16.53 -7.70 3.26
N SER A 220 -15.74 -7.21 2.31
CA SER A 220 -15.82 -5.84 1.83
C SER A 220 -15.77 -5.81 0.31
N VAL A 221 -16.48 -4.86 -0.29
CA VAL A 221 -16.49 -4.60 -1.73
C VAL A 221 -16.01 -3.17 -1.93
N VAL A 222 -14.98 -3.04 -2.76
CA VAL A 222 -14.48 -1.73 -3.16
C VAL A 222 -14.46 -1.63 -4.68
N VAL A 223 -14.71 -0.43 -5.21
CA VAL A 223 -14.69 -0.13 -6.65
C VAL A 223 -13.59 0.85 -6.96
N ARG A 224 -13.04 0.77 -8.18
CA ARG A 224 -11.95 1.64 -8.61
C ARG A 224 -12.29 3.12 -8.42
N ASN A 225 -11.33 3.87 -7.89
CA ASN A 225 -11.36 5.32 -7.86
C ASN A 225 -10.82 5.86 -9.19
N GLU A 226 -11.70 6.33 -10.07
CA GLU A 226 -11.32 6.83 -11.39
C GLU A 226 -10.46 8.12 -11.30
N ASN A 227 -10.57 8.87 -10.19
CA ASN A 227 -9.79 10.07 -9.93
C ASN A 227 -8.52 9.79 -9.09
N TYR A 228 -8.07 8.53 -9.05
CA TYR A 228 -6.86 8.22 -8.29
C TYR A 228 -5.64 8.87 -8.91
N TRP A 229 -4.84 9.53 -8.09
CA TRP A 229 -3.68 10.32 -8.52
C TRP A 229 -2.51 9.51 -9.10
N LYS A 230 -2.45 8.17 -8.91
CA LYS A 230 -1.51 7.28 -9.59
C LYS A 230 -2.19 6.60 -10.79
N SER A 231 -1.48 6.52 -11.92
CA SER A 231 -2.00 5.89 -13.14
C SER A 231 -1.62 4.42 -13.31
N ASP A 232 -0.67 3.92 -12.51
CA ASP A 232 -0.02 2.61 -12.65
C ASP A 232 -0.54 1.55 -11.67
N CYS A 233 -1.74 1.74 -11.15
CA CYS A 233 -2.39 0.84 -10.19
C CYS A 233 -3.92 0.86 -10.34
N ALA A 234 -4.66 0.18 -9.47
CA ALA A 234 -6.12 0.01 -9.55
C ALA A 234 -6.56 -0.61 -10.88
N TRP A 235 -5.98 -1.75 -11.23
CA TRP A 235 -6.21 -2.40 -12.52
C TRP A 235 -7.58 -3.03 -12.66
N VAL A 236 -8.15 -3.60 -11.58
CA VAL A 236 -9.50 -4.19 -11.58
C VAL A 236 -10.55 -3.13 -11.29
N ASP A 237 -11.78 -3.32 -11.79
CA ASP A 237 -12.91 -2.41 -11.51
C ASP A 237 -13.44 -2.62 -10.11
N THR A 238 -13.52 -3.90 -9.69
CA THR A 238 -14.05 -4.30 -8.40
C THR A 238 -13.08 -5.24 -7.69
N TYR A 239 -12.81 -4.94 -6.41
CA TYR A 239 -12.02 -5.80 -5.54
C TYR A 239 -12.91 -6.22 -4.35
N ILE A 240 -13.03 -7.53 -4.15
CA ILE A 240 -13.80 -8.13 -3.07
C ILE A 240 -12.83 -8.81 -2.11
N SER A 241 -12.78 -8.35 -0.85
CA SER A 241 -12.14 -9.11 0.23
C SER A 241 -13.18 -10.03 0.86
N GLN A 242 -13.00 -11.33 0.72
CA GLN A 242 -13.88 -12.35 1.27
C GLN A 242 -13.20 -13.06 2.44
N GLY A 243 -13.80 -13.01 3.62
CA GLY A 243 -13.32 -13.72 4.79
C GLY A 243 -13.59 -15.22 4.66
N ILE A 244 -12.54 -16.03 4.59
CA ILE A 244 -12.62 -17.50 4.55
C ILE A 244 -11.51 -18.06 5.45
N SER A 245 -11.83 -18.39 6.69
CA SER A 245 -10.84 -18.87 7.68
C SER A 245 -10.33 -20.28 7.40
N ASP A 246 -11.14 -21.15 6.80
CA ASP A 246 -10.75 -22.53 6.48
C ASP A 246 -9.82 -22.59 5.25
N ALA A 247 -8.62 -23.12 5.43
CA ALA A 247 -7.60 -23.20 4.38
C ALA A 247 -8.01 -24.11 3.21
N THR A 248 -8.77 -25.18 3.48
CA THR A 248 -9.27 -26.09 2.44
C THR A 248 -10.33 -25.40 1.59
N ALA A 249 -11.22 -24.64 2.22
CA ALA A 249 -12.22 -23.83 1.51
C ALA A 249 -11.56 -22.77 0.62
N ARG A 250 -10.53 -22.06 1.11
CA ARG A 250 -9.75 -21.10 0.28
C ARG A 250 -9.10 -21.78 -0.93
N THR A 251 -8.44 -22.91 -0.71
CA THR A 251 -7.78 -23.69 -1.78
C THR A 251 -8.79 -24.18 -2.82
N ASN A 252 -9.94 -24.70 -2.38
CA ASN A 252 -11.00 -25.16 -3.29
C ASN A 252 -11.60 -23.98 -4.06
N GLY A 253 -11.82 -22.84 -3.40
CA GLY A 253 -12.25 -21.59 -4.06
C GLY A 253 -11.30 -21.16 -5.17
N LEU A 254 -9.98 -21.24 -4.93
CA LEU A 254 -8.96 -20.93 -5.95
C LEU A 254 -9.04 -21.92 -7.13
N ARG A 255 -9.17 -23.24 -6.86
CA ARG A 255 -9.27 -24.27 -7.90
C ARG A 255 -10.51 -24.17 -8.78
N THR A 256 -11.62 -23.71 -8.21
CA THR A 256 -12.89 -23.52 -8.93
C THR A 256 -13.00 -22.16 -9.61
N GLY A 257 -12.08 -21.22 -9.34
CA GLY A 257 -12.13 -19.85 -9.82
C GLY A 257 -13.11 -18.95 -9.04
N ALA A 258 -13.73 -19.45 -7.95
CA ALA A 258 -14.56 -18.63 -7.06
C ALA A 258 -13.72 -17.62 -6.24
N VAL A 259 -12.44 -17.89 -6.06
CA VAL A 259 -11.43 -17.01 -5.46
C VAL A 259 -10.32 -16.82 -6.47
N GLY A 260 -9.90 -15.59 -6.71
CA GLY A 260 -8.81 -15.26 -7.62
C GLY A 260 -7.44 -15.26 -6.94
N ILE A 261 -7.41 -14.89 -5.64
CA ILE A 261 -6.18 -14.80 -4.85
C ILE A 261 -6.45 -15.28 -3.43
N CYS A 262 -5.58 -16.10 -2.87
CA CYS A 262 -5.58 -16.43 -1.45
C CYS A 262 -4.19 -16.82 -0.96
N ALA A 263 -3.97 -16.75 0.35
CA ALA A 263 -2.80 -17.33 0.99
C ALA A 263 -2.94 -18.85 1.05
N VAL A 264 -1.89 -19.57 0.66
CA VAL A 264 -1.78 -21.02 0.76
C VAL A 264 -0.42 -21.40 1.36
N ASP A 265 -0.34 -22.54 2.05
CA ASP A 265 0.94 -23.05 2.53
C ASP A 265 1.81 -23.59 1.37
N ALA A 266 3.12 -23.75 1.63
CA ALA A 266 4.08 -24.18 0.61
C ALA A 266 3.75 -25.56 0.00
N ARG A 267 3.16 -26.48 0.78
CA ARG A 267 2.74 -27.80 0.31
C ARG A 267 1.59 -27.70 -0.67
N THR A 268 0.59 -26.90 -0.32
CA THR A 268 -0.58 -26.62 -1.17
C THR A 268 -0.17 -25.90 -2.45
N ALA A 269 0.73 -24.91 -2.38
CA ALA A 269 1.28 -24.24 -3.56
C ALA A 269 1.94 -25.25 -4.52
N GLY A 270 2.77 -26.15 -4.02
CA GLY A 270 3.41 -27.19 -4.84
C GLY A 270 2.43 -28.22 -5.45
N MET A 271 1.20 -28.35 -4.95
CA MET A 271 0.14 -29.15 -5.54
C MET A 271 -0.67 -28.38 -6.60
N LEU A 272 -0.77 -27.09 -6.49
CA LEU A 272 -1.49 -26.22 -7.45
C LEU A 272 -0.66 -25.97 -8.71
N ASP A 273 0.67 -26.05 -8.64
CA ASP A 273 1.60 -25.89 -9.77
C ASP A 273 1.67 -27.13 -10.71
N ARG A 274 0.94 -28.20 -10.42
CA ARG A 274 0.91 -29.46 -11.22
C ARG A 274 -0.36 -29.56 -12.05
#